data_4d37518c1cbb0c45d9ad9abd8e84d992
#
_entry.id   4d37518c1cbb0c45d9ad9abd8e84d992
#
_cell.length_a   1.000
_cell.length_b   1.000
_cell.length_c   1.000
_cell.angle_alpha   90.00
_cell.angle_beta   90.00
_cell.angle_gamma   90.00
#
_symmetry.space_group_name_H-M   'P 1'
#
loop_
_entity.id
_entity.type
_entity.pdbx_description
1 polymer ?
#
loop_
_entity_poly.entity_id
_entity_poly.type
_entity_poly.pdbx_seq_one_letter_code
_entity_poly.pdbx_strand_id
1 'polypeptide(L)'
;IYDNELRIHPTVAREVFDVTGAGDTILASLGFVLACDFDIDEAIKFSNLAAGVVVGKIGSATVTLDEIIEYESSLNQSTSDRHIKTLDEITTISKKLRAKGKKVVFTNGCFDLLHEGHVRYLETAKSFGDVLILGLNSDRSVHSLKGDGRPINMQVDRAYILAALEVVDYVVIFDEDSP
;
A
#
# COMPACT_ATOMS: atom_id res chain seq x y z
N ILE A 1 10.36 32.88 3.09
CA ILE A 1 9.31 33.82 3.53
C ILE A 1 8.56 34.28 2.26
N TYR A 2 7.26 34.10 2.29
CA TYR A 2 6.37 34.51 1.23
C TYR A 2 5.29 35.41 1.85
N ASP A 3 4.96 36.54 1.23
CA ASP A 3 3.99 37.53 1.74
C ASP A 3 4.18 37.99 3.19
N ASN A 4 5.41 38.10 3.66
CA ASN A 4 5.79 38.41 5.04
C ASN A 4 5.32 37.39 6.10
N GLU A 5 4.83 36.24 5.71
CA GLU A 5 4.48 35.14 6.60
C GLU A 5 5.48 33.98 6.48
N LEU A 6 5.85 33.39 7.60
CA LEU A 6 6.65 32.16 7.63
C LEU A 6 5.70 30.97 7.68
N ARG A 7 5.66 30.20 6.58
CA ARG A 7 4.92 28.94 6.51
C ARG A 7 5.89 27.80 6.45
N ILE A 8 5.65 26.76 7.22
CA ILE A 8 6.49 25.55 7.29
C ILE A 8 5.65 24.39 6.74
N HIS A 9 6.14 23.78 5.67
CA HIS A 9 5.59 22.57 5.12
C HIS A 9 6.53 21.40 5.46
N PRO A 10 6.14 20.45 6.32
CA PRO A 10 6.99 19.33 6.67
C PRO A 10 7.22 18.44 5.44
N THR A 11 8.40 17.80 5.39
CA THR A 11 8.65 16.77 4.38
C THR A 11 7.73 15.57 4.59
N VAL A 12 7.31 14.95 3.49
CA VAL A 12 6.46 13.75 3.50
C VAL A 12 7.26 12.48 3.18
N ALA A 13 8.58 12.57 3.04
CA ALA A 13 9.44 11.43 2.74
C ALA A 13 9.36 10.38 3.87
N ARG A 14 9.08 9.12 3.51
CA ARG A 14 8.97 7.98 4.45
C ARG A 14 10.27 7.18 4.52
N GLU A 15 10.84 6.88 3.37
CA GLU A 15 12.10 6.16 3.23
C GLU A 15 13.05 7.01 2.38
N VAL A 16 14.23 7.26 2.89
CA VAL A 16 15.25 8.05 2.21
C VAL A 16 16.41 7.13 1.90
N PHE A 17 16.59 6.81 0.62
CA PHE A 17 17.74 6.03 0.14
C PHE A 17 18.85 6.94 -0.36
N ASP A 18 18.50 8.00 -1.11
CA ASP A 18 19.47 8.94 -1.65
C ASP A 18 18.81 10.31 -1.80
N VAL A 19 19.47 11.35 -1.31
CA VAL A 19 18.99 12.74 -1.41
C VAL A 19 19.47 13.45 -2.67
N THR A 20 20.25 12.77 -3.51
CA THR A 20 20.81 13.34 -4.73
C THR A 20 19.69 13.73 -5.70
N GLY A 21 19.67 14.99 -6.11
CA GLY A 21 18.66 15.51 -7.04
C GLY A 21 17.33 15.94 -6.39
N ALA A 22 17.15 15.74 -5.08
CA ALA A 22 15.92 16.17 -4.39
C ALA A 22 15.69 17.69 -4.49
N GLY A 23 16.74 18.48 -4.30
CA GLY A 23 16.65 19.93 -4.44
C GLY A 23 16.30 20.40 -5.85
N ASP A 24 16.90 19.78 -6.87
CA ASP A 24 16.61 20.06 -8.28
C ASP A 24 15.17 19.68 -8.62
N THR A 25 14.68 18.55 -8.09
CA THR A 25 13.29 18.12 -8.26
C THR A 25 12.32 19.09 -7.63
N ILE A 26 12.60 19.56 -6.39
CA ILE A 26 11.77 20.58 -5.72
C ILE A 26 11.72 21.85 -6.57
N LEU A 27 12.85 22.35 -7.02
CA LEU A 27 12.90 23.58 -7.79
C LEU A 27 12.15 23.46 -9.13
N ALA A 28 12.36 22.37 -9.85
CA ALA A 28 11.73 22.12 -11.14
C ALA A 28 10.21 21.96 -11.01
N SER A 29 9.74 21.16 -10.04
CA SER A 29 8.32 20.91 -9.81
C SER A 29 7.60 22.14 -9.25
N LEU A 30 8.25 22.93 -8.38
CA LEU A 30 7.73 24.19 -7.89
C LEU A 30 7.51 25.18 -9.05
N GLY A 31 8.54 25.36 -9.88
CA GLY A 31 8.45 26.23 -11.06
C GLY A 31 7.37 25.78 -12.05
N PHE A 32 7.24 24.47 -12.26
CA PHE A 32 6.21 23.91 -13.14
C PHE A 32 4.80 24.20 -12.64
N VAL A 33 4.50 23.95 -11.36
CA VAL A 33 3.16 24.15 -10.81
C VAL A 33 2.78 25.63 -10.75
N LEU A 34 3.73 26.50 -10.39
CA LEU A 34 3.53 27.96 -10.43
C LEU A 34 3.28 28.46 -11.87
N ALA A 35 3.95 27.90 -12.87
CA ALA A 35 3.71 28.23 -14.28
C ALA A 35 2.34 27.76 -14.78
N CYS A 36 1.67 26.86 -14.07
CA CYS A 36 0.30 26.42 -14.31
C CYS A 36 -0.75 27.24 -13.54
N ASP A 37 -0.37 28.40 -12.98
CA ASP A 37 -1.23 29.32 -12.22
C ASP A 37 -1.82 28.76 -10.92
N PHE A 38 -1.19 27.73 -10.33
CA PHE A 38 -1.53 27.26 -8.98
C PHE A 38 -0.90 28.15 -7.91
N ASP A 39 -1.48 28.13 -6.71
CA ASP A 39 -0.94 28.91 -5.60
C ASP A 39 0.36 28.30 -5.04
N ILE A 40 1.08 29.09 -4.23
CA ILE A 40 2.39 28.68 -3.71
C ILE A 40 2.27 27.49 -2.74
N ASP A 41 1.20 27.38 -1.96
CA ASP A 41 1.02 26.28 -1.00
C ASP A 41 0.75 24.97 -1.74
N GLU A 42 -0.01 25.00 -2.84
CA GLU A 42 -0.24 23.85 -3.74
C GLU A 42 1.06 23.44 -4.42
N ALA A 43 1.82 24.42 -4.93
CA ALA A 43 3.12 24.18 -5.55
C ALA A 43 4.12 23.55 -4.58
N ILE A 44 4.17 23.98 -3.32
CA ILE A 44 5.03 23.39 -2.29
C ILE A 44 4.59 21.96 -1.96
N LYS A 45 3.28 21.71 -1.78
CA LYS A 45 2.76 20.36 -1.52
C LYS A 45 3.14 19.38 -2.63
N PHE A 46 2.90 19.76 -3.88
CA PHE A 46 3.27 18.95 -5.04
C PHE A 46 4.78 18.69 -5.10
N SER A 47 5.61 19.72 -4.86
CA SER A 47 7.06 19.59 -4.89
C SER A 47 7.58 18.67 -3.78
N ASN A 48 6.97 18.70 -2.59
CA ASN A 48 7.29 17.78 -1.51
C ASN A 48 6.95 16.33 -1.86
N LEU A 49 5.82 16.09 -2.53
CA LEU A 49 5.47 14.75 -3.03
C LEU A 49 6.47 14.26 -4.07
N ALA A 50 6.80 15.10 -5.04
CA ALA A 50 7.78 14.78 -6.09
C ALA A 50 9.16 14.44 -5.50
N ALA A 51 9.64 15.25 -4.55
CA ALA A 51 10.88 14.98 -3.85
C ALA A 51 10.81 13.71 -3.00
N GLY A 52 9.67 13.44 -2.35
CA GLY A 52 9.44 12.21 -1.59
C GLY A 52 9.59 10.93 -2.44
N VAL A 53 9.13 10.98 -3.68
CA VAL A 53 9.32 9.87 -4.66
C VAL A 53 10.81 9.73 -5.01
N VAL A 54 11.50 10.84 -5.31
CA VAL A 54 12.90 10.82 -5.79
C VAL A 54 13.85 10.31 -4.72
N VAL A 55 13.71 10.77 -3.46
CA VAL A 55 14.59 10.31 -2.38
C VAL A 55 14.40 8.84 -1.99
N GLY A 56 13.29 8.24 -2.41
CA GLY A 56 13.04 6.80 -2.32
C GLY A 56 13.71 5.96 -3.42
N LYS A 57 14.41 6.62 -4.38
CA LYS A 57 15.13 5.95 -5.48
C LYS A 57 16.64 6.06 -5.25
N ILE A 58 17.42 5.20 -5.87
CA ILE A 58 18.89 5.22 -5.79
C ILE A 58 19.45 6.08 -6.91
N GLY A 59 20.31 7.04 -6.57
CA GLY A 59 20.96 7.96 -7.51
C GLY A 59 20.04 9.07 -8.03
N SER A 60 20.52 9.81 -9.03
CA SER A 60 19.73 10.85 -9.70
C SER A 60 18.59 10.20 -10.49
N ALA A 61 17.36 10.38 -10.02
CA ALA A 61 16.18 9.79 -10.62
C ALA A 61 15.19 10.86 -11.08
N THR A 62 14.45 10.55 -12.13
CA THR A 62 13.30 11.35 -12.58
C THR A 62 12.03 10.85 -11.87
N VAL A 63 11.01 11.71 -11.86
CA VAL A 63 9.68 11.39 -11.29
C VAL A 63 8.61 11.66 -12.35
N THR A 64 7.61 10.79 -12.41
CA THR A 64 6.43 10.94 -13.26
C THR A 64 5.21 11.36 -12.43
N LEU A 65 4.18 11.90 -13.08
CA LEU A 65 2.92 12.26 -12.42
C LEU A 65 2.26 11.03 -11.80
N ASP A 66 2.26 9.89 -12.48
CA ASP A 66 1.67 8.64 -11.97
C ASP A 66 2.36 8.20 -10.68
N GLU A 67 3.70 8.30 -10.60
CA GLU A 67 4.46 8.00 -9.39
C GLU A 67 4.12 8.95 -8.22
N ILE A 68 3.86 10.23 -8.51
CA ILE A 68 3.47 11.21 -7.49
C ILE A 68 2.07 10.89 -6.96
N ILE A 69 1.11 10.57 -7.84
CA ILE A 69 -0.26 10.20 -7.47
C ILE A 69 -0.26 8.90 -6.63
N GLU A 70 0.52 7.90 -7.05
CA GLU A 70 0.67 6.65 -6.31
C GLU A 70 1.28 6.91 -4.92
N TYR A 71 2.31 7.75 -4.85
CA TYR A 71 2.96 8.13 -3.60
C TYR A 71 2.02 8.87 -2.65
N GLU A 72 1.28 9.88 -3.14
CA GLU A 72 0.28 10.61 -2.35
C GLU A 72 -0.80 9.68 -1.80
N SER A 73 -1.34 8.80 -2.64
CA SER A 73 -2.31 7.79 -2.23
C SER A 73 -1.74 6.89 -1.13
N SER A 74 -0.47 6.51 -1.23
CA SER A 74 0.21 5.71 -0.22
C SER A 74 0.40 6.42 1.12
N LEU A 75 0.53 7.75 1.12
CA LEU A 75 0.68 8.54 2.36
C LEU A 75 -0.60 8.55 3.20
N ASN A 76 -1.75 8.51 2.55
CA ASN A 76 -3.06 8.57 3.18
C ASN A 76 -3.57 7.20 3.64
N GLN A 77 -2.93 6.10 3.18
CA GLN A 77 -3.28 4.75 3.59
C GLN A 77 -2.55 4.35 4.87
N SER A 78 -3.25 3.67 5.77
CA SER A 78 -2.61 3.00 6.92
C SER A 78 -1.64 1.91 6.42
N THR A 79 -0.72 1.47 7.28
CA THR A 79 0.18 0.37 6.93
C THR A 79 -0.60 -0.87 6.52
N SER A 80 -1.69 -1.19 7.25
CA SER A 80 -2.55 -2.34 6.95
C SER A 80 -3.29 -2.20 5.62
N ASP A 81 -3.82 -1.00 5.28
CA ASP A 81 -4.52 -0.78 4.01
C ASP A 81 -3.63 -1.06 2.79
N ARG A 82 -2.32 -0.80 2.91
CA ARG A 82 -1.36 -1.08 1.83
C ARG A 82 -1.17 -2.56 1.55
N HIS A 83 -1.46 -3.42 2.51
CA HIS A 83 -1.40 -4.87 2.36
C HIS A 83 -2.69 -5.44 1.75
N ILE A 84 -3.82 -4.69 1.79
CA ILE A 84 -5.08 -5.11 1.15
C ILE A 84 -5.05 -4.71 -0.32
N LYS A 85 -5.22 -5.69 -1.21
CA LYS A 85 -5.09 -5.54 -2.67
C LYS A 85 -6.31 -6.07 -3.41
N THR A 86 -6.58 -5.46 -4.56
CA THR A 86 -7.53 -6.03 -5.54
C THR A 86 -6.93 -7.25 -6.22
N LEU A 87 -7.77 -8.03 -6.90
CA LEU A 87 -7.33 -9.21 -7.66
C LEU A 87 -6.34 -8.85 -8.78
N ASP A 88 -6.55 -7.73 -9.47
CA ASP A 88 -5.67 -7.26 -10.54
C ASP A 88 -4.31 -6.81 -10.01
N GLU A 89 -4.30 -6.08 -8.90
CA GLU A 89 -3.07 -5.66 -8.24
C GLU A 89 -2.27 -6.87 -7.76
N ILE A 90 -2.90 -7.82 -7.05
CA ILE A 90 -2.20 -9.00 -6.54
C ILE A 90 -1.68 -9.91 -7.65
N THR A 91 -2.39 -9.98 -8.77
CA THR A 91 -1.93 -10.69 -9.98
C THR A 91 -0.65 -10.07 -10.51
N THR A 92 -0.62 -8.74 -10.60
CA THR A 92 0.56 -8.00 -11.08
C THR A 92 1.73 -8.14 -10.11
N ILE A 93 1.48 -7.97 -8.80
CA ILE A 93 2.47 -8.14 -7.73
C ILE A 93 3.06 -9.55 -7.75
N SER A 94 2.21 -10.59 -7.81
CA SER A 94 2.63 -11.99 -7.84
C SER A 94 3.54 -12.29 -9.04
N LYS A 95 3.20 -11.80 -10.24
CA LYS A 95 4.06 -11.93 -11.44
C LYS A 95 5.43 -11.28 -11.23
N LYS A 96 5.46 -10.05 -10.71
CA LYS A 96 6.71 -9.33 -10.42
C LYS A 96 7.58 -10.05 -9.38
N LEU A 97 6.97 -10.57 -8.31
CA LEU A 97 7.67 -11.32 -7.27
C LEU A 97 8.30 -12.61 -7.82
N ARG A 98 7.53 -13.39 -8.58
CA ARG A 98 8.03 -14.62 -9.23
C ARG A 98 9.14 -14.33 -10.23
N ALA A 99 9.04 -13.25 -11.00
CA ALA A 99 10.11 -12.83 -11.92
C ALA A 99 11.42 -12.47 -11.18
N LYS A 100 11.33 -12.06 -9.90
CA LYS A 100 12.47 -11.81 -9.00
C LYS A 100 12.95 -13.08 -8.27
N GLY A 101 12.43 -14.25 -8.59
CA GLY A 101 12.78 -15.52 -7.95
C GLY A 101 12.19 -15.71 -6.55
N LYS A 102 11.22 -14.87 -6.13
CA LYS A 102 10.55 -14.99 -4.84
C LYS A 102 9.54 -16.13 -4.85
N LYS A 103 9.54 -16.91 -3.77
CA LYS A 103 8.57 -17.99 -3.55
C LYS A 103 7.31 -17.40 -2.92
N VAL A 104 6.22 -17.39 -3.69
CA VAL A 104 4.91 -16.88 -3.26
C VAL A 104 4.08 -18.04 -2.73
N VAL A 105 3.62 -17.92 -1.50
CA VAL A 105 2.68 -18.85 -0.85
C VAL A 105 1.30 -18.24 -0.89
N PHE A 106 0.29 -19.04 -1.18
CA PHE A 106 -1.11 -18.65 -1.14
C PHE A 106 -1.85 -19.54 -0.14
N THR A 107 -2.71 -18.93 0.66
CA THR A 107 -3.71 -19.60 1.49
C THR A 107 -5.01 -18.81 1.48
N ASN A 108 -6.10 -19.43 1.91
CA ASN A 108 -7.41 -18.77 1.95
C ASN A 108 -8.22 -19.19 3.17
N GLY A 109 -9.26 -18.41 3.46
CA GLY A 109 -10.21 -18.75 4.53
C GLY A 109 -11.18 -17.62 4.86
N CYS A 110 -12.13 -17.94 5.71
CA CYS A 110 -13.14 -17.00 6.19
C CYS A 110 -12.60 -16.06 7.28
N PHE A 111 -11.77 -16.54 8.18
CA PHE A 111 -11.18 -15.80 9.31
C PHE A 111 -12.19 -14.87 10.01
N ASP A 112 -13.40 -15.39 10.24
CA ASP A 112 -14.53 -14.61 10.77
C ASP A 112 -14.26 -14.13 12.21
N LEU A 113 -13.82 -15.06 13.07
CA LEU A 113 -13.29 -14.75 14.41
C LEU A 113 -11.85 -15.23 14.47
N LEU A 114 -10.92 -14.28 14.52
CA LEU A 114 -9.49 -14.61 14.60
C LEU A 114 -9.14 -15.13 15.98
N HIS A 115 -8.36 -16.20 16.01
CA HIS A 115 -7.85 -16.83 17.24
C HIS A 115 -6.42 -17.36 17.01
N GLU A 116 -5.74 -17.77 18.09
CA GLU A 116 -4.36 -18.23 18.07
C GLU A 116 -4.11 -19.31 17.00
N GLY A 117 -5.04 -20.24 16.81
CA GLY A 117 -4.91 -21.29 15.79
C GLY A 117 -4.79 -20.75 14.38
N HIS A 118 -5.50 -19.66 14.06
CA HIS A 118 -5.35 -18.99 12.78
C HIS A 118 -3.97 -18.33 12.63
N VAL A 119 -3.47 -17.69 13.69
CA VAL A 119 -2.15 -17.05 13.67
C VAL A 119 -1.06 -18.09 13.42
N ARG A 120 -1.05 -19.18 14.21
CA ARG A 120 -0.09 -20.29 14.05
C ARG A 120 -0.16 -20.93 12.66
N TYR A 121 -1.36 -21.08 12.11
CA TYR A 121 -1.56 -21.57 10.75
C TYR A 121 -0.91 -20.64 9.71
N LEU A 122 -1.12 -19.33 9.85
CA LEU A 122 -0.53 -18.33 8.94
C LEU A 122 1.00 -18.24 9.07
N GLU A 123 1.55 -18.33 10.29
CA GLU A 123 2.99 -18.44 10.54
C GLU A 123 3.58 -19.66 9.82
N THR A 124 2.91 -20.79 9.94
CA THR A 124 3.32 -22.03 9.26
C THR A 124 3.26 -21.86 7.73
N ALA A 125 2.17 -21.28 7.21
CA ALA A 125 2.04 -21.01 5.79
C ALA A 125 3.15 -20.08 5.28
N LYS A 126 3.45 -19.00 6.02
CA LYS A 126 4.53 -18.05 5.69
C LYS A 126 5.89 -18.74 5.63
N SER A 127 6.16 -19.70 6.50
CA SER A 127 7.43 -20.43 6.54
C SER A 127 7.74 -21.23 5.26
N PHE A 128 6.75 -21.47 4.42
CA PHE A 128 6.93 -22.17 3.15
C PHE A 128 7.43 -21.30 1.99
N GLY A 129 7.53 -19.97 2.17
CA GLY A 129 8.02 -19.08 1.12
C GLY A 129 8.40 -17.69 1.60
N ASP A 130 8.74 -16.82 0.65
CA ASP A 130 9.17 -15.45 0.93
C ASP A 130 7.99 -14.50 1.16
N VAL A 131 6.87 -14.74 0.49
CA VAL A 131 5.69 -13.86 0.48
C VAL A 131 4.43 -14.69 0.67
N LEU A 132 3.59 -14.30 1.65
CA LEU A 132 2.30 -14.91 1.92
C LEU A 132 1.18 -14.00 1.41
N ILE A 133 0.41 -14.51 0.46
CA ILE A 133 -0.83 -13.91 -0.02
C ILE A 133 -2.00 -14.66 0.60
N LEU A 134 -2.90 -13.92 1.26
CA LEU A 134 -4.07 -14.47 1.91
C LEU A 134 -5.33 -14.12 1.11
N GLY A 135 -6.02 -15.13 0.60
CA GLY A 135 -7.38 -15.02 0.07
C GLY A 135 -8.40 -14.98 1.19
N LEU A 136 -9.17 -13.90 1.28
CA LEU A 136 -10.22 -13.72 2.28
C LEU A 136 -11.58 -13.87 1.64
N ASN A 137 -12.39 -14.82 2.11
CA ASN A 137 -13.76 -14.98 1.67
C ASN A 137 -14.58 -13.72 1.94
N SER A 138 -15.35 -13.25 0.94
CA SER A 138 -16.31 -12.16 1.08
C SER A 138 -17.39 -12.48 2.12
N ASP A 139 -18.13 -11.47 2.55
CA ASP A 139 -19.25 -11.68 3.47
C ASP A 139 -20.31 -12.59 2.88
N ARG A 140 -20.60 -12.45 1.57
CA ARG A 140 -21.52 -13.33 0.84
C ARG A 140 -21.04 -14.79 0.86
N SER A 141 -19.77 -15.01 0.54
CA SER A 141 -19.18 -16.34 0.51
C SER A 141 -19.19 -16.99 1.91
N VAL A 142 -18.85 -16.23 2.96
CA VAL A 142 -18.92 -16.72 4.35
C VAL A 142 -20.35 -17.07 4.75
N HIS A 143 -21.33 -16.23 4.40
CA HIS A 143 -22.75 -16.51 4.68
C HIS A 143 -23.18 -17.81 3.99
N SER A 144 -22.82 -17.99 2.73
CA SER A 144 -23.13 -19.22 1.96
C SER A 144 -22.52 -20.48 2.62
N LEU A 145 -21.28 -20.37 3.13
CA LEU A 145 -20.56 -21.51 3.71
C LEU A 145 -20.98 -21.85 5.17
N LYS A 146 -21.33 -20.82 5.97
CA LYS A 146 -21.54 -20.97 7.43
C LYS A 146 -22.97 -20.73 7.88
N GLY A 147 -23.85 -20.27 6.98
CA GLY A 147 -25.27 -20.05 7.25
C GLY A 147 -25.59 -18.71 7.88
N ASP A 148 -26.85 -18.57 8.33
CA ASP A 148 -27.39 -17.34 8.90
C ASP A 148 -26.61 -16.88 10.14
N GLY A 149 -26.44 -15.56 10.27
CA GLY A 149 -25.70 -14.95 11.37
C GLY A 149 -24.19 -14.94 11.18
N ARG A 150 -23.69 -15.32 9.99
CA ARG A 150 -22.28 -15.24 9.61
C ARG A 150 -22.08 -14.42 8.34
N PRO A 151 -20.97 -13.67 8.24
CA PRO A 151 -19.90 -13.49 9.23
C PRO A 151 -20.35 -12.62 10.42
N ILE A 152 -19.62 -12.66 11.54
CA ILE A 152 -19.76 -11.73 12.67
C ILE A 152 -19.02 -10.44 12.38
N ASN A 153 -17.77 -10.54 11.88
CA ASN A 153 -16.98 -9.39 11.43
C ASN A 153 -17.10 -9.24 9.92
N MET A 154 -17.39 -8.02 9.47
CA MET A 154 -17.50 -7.71 8.06
C MET A 154 -16.15 -7.89 7.35
N GLN A 155 -16.18 -8.20 6.06
CA GLN A 155 -14.97 -8.49 5.28
C GLN A 155 -13.91 -7.40 5.35
N VAL A 156 -14.31 -6.12 5.47
CA VAL A 156 -13.39 -4.99 5.58
C VAL A 156 -12.61 -5.05 6.89
N ASP A 157 -13.31 -5.30 8.01
CA ASP A 157 -12.68 -5.42 9.33
C ASP A 157 -11.77 -6.65 9.39
N ARG A 158 -12.23 -7.78 8.84
CA ARG A 158 -11.45 -9.02 8.76
C ARG A 158 -10.18 -8.82 7.94
N ALA A 159 -10.28 -8.15 6.78
CA ALA A 159 -9.14 -7.85 5.93
C ALA A 159 -8.13 -6.95 6.66
N TYR A 160 -8.61 -5.92 7.35
CA TYR A 160 -7.76 -4.99 8.08
C TYR A 160 -6.99 -5.66 9.22
N ILE A 161 -7.66 -6.51 10.02
CA ILE A 161 -7.03 -7.26 11.11
C ILE A 161 -5.97 -8.22 10.57
N LEU A 162 -6.27 -8.95 9.49
CA LEU A 162 -5.33 -9.89 8.87
C LEU A 162 -4.14 -9.18 8.23
N ALA A 163 -4.36 -8.03 7.61
CA ALA A 163 -3.32 -7.19 7.02
C ALA A 163 -2.37 -6.57 8.06
N ALA A 164 -2.79 -6.48 9.33
CA ALA A 164 -1.97 -6.02 10.44
C ALA A 164 -1.06 -7.12 11.03
N LEU A 165 -1.24 -8.39 10.62
CA LEU A 165 -0.38 -9.48 11.07
C LEU A 165 0.95 -9.46 10.31
N GLU A 166 2.07 -9.45 11.04
CA GLU A 166 3.43 -9.40 10.49
C GLU A 166 3.71 -10.49 9.44
N VAL A 167 3.09 -11.65 9.57
CA VAL A 167 3.30 -12.80 8.67
C VAL A 167 2.52 -12.72 7.36
N VAL A 168 1.56 -11.79 7.24
CA VAL A 168 0.72 -11.63 6.06
C VAL A 168 1.23 -10.47 5.22
N ASP A 169 1.75 -10.76 4.04
CA ASP A 169 2.26 -9.72 3.14
C ASP A 169 1.13 -9.02 2.35
N TYR A 170 0.12 -9.80 1.91
CA TYR A 170 -1.01 -9.25 1.17
C TYR A 170 -2.31 -9.99 1.50
N VAL A 171 -3.41 -9.25 1.51
CA VAL A 171 -4.77 -9.77 1.62
C VAL A 171 -5.54 -9.41 0.35
N VAL A 172 -6.28 -10.36 -0.21
CA VAL A 172 -7.19 -10.15 -1.34
C VAL A 172 -8.55 -10.73 -1.01
N ILE A 173 -9.61 -9.93 -1.15
CA ILE A 173 -10.98 -10.39 -0.94
C ILE A 173 -11.47 -11.02 -2.23
N PHE A 174 -12.07 -12.22 -2.15
CA PHE A 174 -12.69 -12.92 -3.26
C PHE A 174 -14.11 -13.35 -2.91
N ASP A 175 -14.98 -13.44 -3.92
CA ASP A 175 -16.41 -13.67 -3.73
C ASP A 175 -16.86 -15.09 -4.12
N GLU A 176 -15.98 -15.88 -4.72
CA GLU A 176 -16.23 -17.26 -5.10
C GLU A 176 -16.36 -18.14 -3.84
N ASP A 177 -17.16 -19.22 -3.95
CA ASP A 177 -17.32 -20.17 -2.84
C ASP A 177 -16.07 -21.01 -2.62
N SER A 178 -15.23 -21.14 -3.64
CA SER A 178 -13.89 -21.73 -3.58
C SER A 178 -12.95 -20.99 -4.52
N PRO A 179 -11.73 -20.64 -4.08
CA PRO A 179 -10.73 -20.00 -4.91
C PRO A 179 -10.15 -20.94 -5.96
#